data_2d926ea00c3d31b5bf38709c3640d3d6
#
_entry.id   2d926ea00c3d31b5bf38709c3640d3d6
#
_cell.length_a   1.000
_cell.length_b   1.000
_cell.length_c   1.000
_cell.angle_alpha   90.00
_cell.angle_beta   90.00
_cell.angle_gamma   90.00
#
_symmetry.space_group_name_H-M   'P 1'
#
loop_
_entity.id
_entity.type
_entity.pdbx_description
1 polymer ?
#
loop_
_entity_poly.entity_id
_entity_poly.type
_entity_poly.pdbx_seq_one_letter_code
_entity_poly.pdbx_strand_id
1 'polypeptide(L)'
;MFDINTDYGYFLHLAKCALNGTQPKEKPPEVLFENVFLIARRHSVQNILWYSIEKLNNKPSAELLSQWYSDYGVLLRQTAYQEMEIEHLTHIFTSRGFDVCPLKGSQIRSYYPEPDMRAMGDIDFLVKTDGSKIQRDVVKQVMLANGYVADVLDDGQVDGYKREDNKDIYVEVHFEFMHPKHVHYEDFIVDWNALLPTDTKGLYKMSIFDLYYFN
;
A
#
# COMPACT_ATOMS: atom_id res chain seq x y z
N MET A 1 15.57 -14.71 -20.00
CA MET A 1 15.98 -13.28 -20.14
C MET A 1 15.00 -12.65 -21.12
N PHE A 2 14.31 -11.56 -20.76
CA PHE A 2 13.36 -10.89 -21.66
C PHE A 2 14.10 -10.06 -22.73
N ASP A 3 13.48 -9.96 -23.92
CA ASP A 3 14.06 -9.18 -25.03
C ASP A 3 13.75 -7.69 -24.85
N ILE A 4 14.78 -6.91 -24.56
CA ILE A 4 14.70 -5.45 -24.34
C ILE A 4 14.27 -4.67 -25.60
N ASN A 5 14.32 -5.26 -26.80
CA ASN A 5 13.93 -4.63 -28.04
C ASN A 5 12.42 -4.66 -28.29
N THR A 6 11.65 -5.19 -27.37
CA THR A 6 10.18 -5.13 -27.38
C THR A 6 9.66 -4.14 -26.33
N ASP A 7 8.50 -3.55 -26.54
CA ASP A 7 7.88 -2.61 -25.60
C ASP A 7 7.71 -3.24 -24.20
N TYR A 8 7.28 -4.49 -24.14
CA TYR A 8 7.11 -5.22 -22.89
C TYR A 8 8.45 -5.56 -22.23
N GLY A 9 9.43 -5.97 -23.03
CA GLY A 9 10.78 -6.25 -22.51
C GLY A 9 11.49 -5.01 -22.00
N TYR A 10 11.30 -3.86 -22.66
CA TYR A 10 11.83 -2.58 -22.18
C TYR A 10 11.11 -2.09 -20.93
N PHE A 11 9.79 -2.25 -20.85
CA PHE A 11 9.01 -2.04 -19.62
C PHE A 11 9.61 -2.82 -18.43
N LEU A 12 9.84 -4.13 -18.60
CA LEU A 12 10.44 -4.96 -17.54
C LEU A 12 11.88 -4.52 -17.20
N HIS A 13 12.65 -4.07 -18.21
CA HIS A 13 14.00 -3.53 -17.97
C HIS A 13 13.94 -2.27 -17.09
N LEU A 14 13.07 -1.32 -17.42
CA LEU A 14 12.91 -0.09 -16.64
C LEU A 14 12.45 -0.38 -15.20
N ALA A 15 11.44 -1.25 -15.04
CA ALA A 15 10.97 -1.65 -13.73
C ALA A 15 12.08 -2.29 -12.87
N LYS A 16 12.86 -3.21 -13.48
CA LYS A 16 14.01 -3.81 -12.81
C LYS A 16 15.06 -2.78 -12.41
N CYS A 17 15.37 -1.82 -13.28
CA CYS A 17 16.35 -0.78 -12.98
C CYS A 17 15.88 0.13 -11.85
N ALA A 18 14.60 0.52 -11.83
CA ALA A 18 14.00 1.31 -10.76
C ALA A 18 14.11 0.61 -9.41
N LEU A 19 13.64 -0.66 -9.35
CA LEU A 19 13.64 -1.45 -8.11
C LEU A 19 15.05 -1.77 -7.57
N ASN A 20 16.06 -1.81 -8.43
CA ASN A 20 17.46 -2.08 -8.03
C ASN A 20 18.32 -0.81 -7.96
N GLY A 21 17.76 0.37 -8.19
CA GLY A 21 18.48 1.64 -8.18
C GLY A 21 19.53 1.80 -9.30
N THR A 22 19.49 0.95 -10.34
CA THR A 22 20.51 0.91 -11.41
C THR A 22 20.19 1.86 -12.56
N GLN A 23 21.22 2.23 -13.32
CA GLN A 23 21.06 3.06 -14.53
C GLN A 23 20.37 2.23 -15.63
N PRO A 24 19.25 2.68 -16.19
CA PRO A 24 18.63 2.00 -17.33
C PRO A 24 19.42 2.21 -18.61
N LYS A 25 19.34 1.24 -19.52
CA LYS A 25 19.80 1.42 -20.89
C LYS A 25 18.87 2.36 -21.64
N GLU A 26 19.41 3.09 -22.60
CA GLU A 26 18.61 3.93 -23.49
C GLU A 26 17.61 3.08 -24.29
N LYS A 27 16.51 3.72 -24.70
CA LYS A 27 15.43 3.08 -25.43
C LYS A 27 15.90 2.55 -26.81
N PRO A 28 15.70 1.26 -27.11
CA PRO A 28 15.94 0.75 -28.47
C PRO A 28 15.02 1.44 -29.50
N PRO A 29 15.48 1.57 -30.77
CA PRO A 29 14.70 2.23 -31.82
C PRO A 29 13.31 1.65 -32.05
N GLU A 30 13.16 0.34 -31.91
CA GLU A 30 11.93 -0.41 -32.15
C GLU A 30 10.87 -0.20 -31.07
N VAL A 31 11.27 0.26 -29.88
CA VAL A 31 10.40 0.46 -28.72
C VAL A 31 9.71 1.83 -28.81
N LEU A 32 8.43 1.86 -28.46
CA LEU A 32 7.64 3.09 -28.35
C LEU A 32 7.37 3.42 -26.88
N PHE A 33 7.76 4.61 -26.42
CA PHE A 33 7.50 5.04 -25.04
C PHE A 33 6.00 5.11 -24.71
N GLU A 34 5.16 5.42 -25.68
CA GLU A 34 3.71 5.43 -25.57
C GLU A 34 3.18 4.05 -25.16
N ASN A 35 3.68 3.01 -25.78
CA ASN A 35 3.30 1.63 -25.45
C ASN A 35 3.82 1.21 -24.07
N VAL A 36 5.06 1.56 -23.75
CA VAL A 36 5.65 1.33 -22.40
C VAL A 36 4.81 2.00 -21.32
N PHE A 37 4.38 3.25 -21.55
CA PHE A 37 3.52 3.98 -20.64
C PHE A 37 2.13 3.31 -20.46
N LEU A 38 1.52 2.88 -21.57
CA LEU A 38 0.23 2.17 -21.53
C LEU A 38 0.34 0.84 -20.76
N ILE A 39 1.43 0.09 -20.95
CA ILE A 39 1.70 -1.13 -20.19
C ILE A 39 1.83 -0.79 -18.69
N ALA A 40 2.64 0.22 -18.35
CA ALA A 40 2.83 0.64 -16.98
C ALA A 40 1.52 1.04 -16.29
N ARG A 41 0.64 1.78 -16.99
CA ARG A 41 -0.68 2.16 -16.48
C ARG A 41 -1.61 0.97 -16.29
N ARG A 42 -1.61 0.00 -17.24
CA ARG A 42 -2.43 -1.22 -17.11
C ARG A 42 -2.04 -2.08 -15.89
N HIS A 43 -0.78 -2.02 -15.51
CA HIS A 43 -0.26 -2.73 -14.33
C HIS A 43 -0.20 -1.87 -13.07
N SER A 44 -0.64 -0.59 -13.15
CA SER A 44 -0.60 0.37 -12.03
C SER A 44 0.81 0.54 -11.42
N VAL A 45 1.84 0.55 -12.27
CA VAL A 45 3.26 0.65 -11.87
C VAL A 45 4.00 1.81 -12.57
N GLN A 46 3.27 2.79 -13.10
CA GLN A 46 3.87 3.95 -13.77
C GLN A 46 4.75 4.79 -12.82
N ASN A 47 4.44 4.80 -11.55
CA ASN A 47 5.25 5.41 -10.49
C ASN A 47 6.62 4.73 -10.35
N ILE A 48 6.68 3.40 -10.39
CA ILE A 48 7.95 2.64 -10.35
C ILE A 48 8.82 3.02 -11.54
N LEU A 49 8.24 3.02 -12.75
CA LEU A 49 9.01 3.30 -13.96
C LEU A 49 9.51 4.75 -14.02
N TRP A 50 8.84 5.70 -13.35
CA TRP A 50 9.29 7.09 -13.27
C TRP A 50 10.74 7.19 -12.82
N TYR A 51 11.15 6.44 -11.81
CA TYR A 51 12.52 6.39 -11.28
C TYR A 51 13.59 5.93 -12.29
N SER A 52 13.19 5.22 -13.33
CA SER A 52 14.06 4.88 -14.46
C SER A 52 13.97 5.90 -15.59
N ILE A 53 12.76 6.37 -15.91
CA ILE A 53 12.54 7.35 -16.97
C ILE A 53 13.31 8.65 -16.70
N GLU A 54 13.32 9.13 -15.46
CA GLU A 54 14.06 10.35 -15.10
C GLU A 54 15.59 10.22 -15.25
N LYS A 55 16.14 9.00 -15.25
CA LYS A 55 17.56 8.72 -15.42
C LYS A 55 18.00 8.57 -16.88
N LEU A 56 17.08 8.45 -17.85
CA LEU A 56 17.41 8.34 -19.27
C LEU A 56 17.96 9.68 -19.79
N ASN A 57 18.92 9.64 -20.74
CA ASN A 57 19.34 10.84 -21.47
C ASN A 57 18.33 11.19 -22.57
N ASN A 58 17.83 10.20 -23.29
CA ASN A 58 16.81 10.38 -24.32
C ASN A 58 15.41 10.18 -23.67
N LYS A 59 14.77 11.29 -23.33
CA LYS A 59 13.45 11.30 -22.67
C LYS A 59 12.33 10.98 -23.66
N PRO A 60 11.15 10.52 -23.18
CA PRO A 60 9.90 10.59 -23.93
C PRO A 60 9.61 12.01 -24.45
N SER A 61 8.63 12.15 -25.35
CA SER A 61 8.13 13.45 -25.77
C SER A 61 7.72 14.30 -24.55
N ALA A 62 7.81 15.62 -24.64
CA ALA A 62 7.46 16.53 -23.54
C ALA A 62 6.03 16.30 -23.03
N GLU A 63 5.10 16.00 -23.93
CA GLU A 63 3.70 15.71 -23.61
C GLU A 63 3.59 14.39 -22.80
N LEU A 64 4.20 13.31 -23.26
CA LEU A 64 4.16 12.01 -22.58
C LEU A 64 4.88 12.08 -21.22
N LEU A 65 6.01 12.80 -21.16
CA LEU A 65 6.75 13.02 -19.93
C LEU A 65 5.90 13.78 -18.90
N SER A 66 5.16 14.79 -19.35
CA SER A 66 4.24 15.57 -18.49
C SER A 66 3.10 14.69 -17.94
N GLN A 67 2.52 13.80 -18.77
CA GLN A 67 1.52 12.85 -18.33
C GLN A 67 2.09 11.89 -17.28
N TRP A 68 3.28 11.34 -17.53
CA TRP A 68 3.94 10.43 -16.61
C TRP A 68 4.23 11.08 -15.26
N TYR A 69 4.78 12.30 -15.29
CA TYR A 69 5.05 13.09 -14.10
C TYR A 69 3.78 13.42 -13.32
N SER A 70 2.68 13.72 -14.02
CA SER A 70 1.37 13.95 -13.39
C SER A 70 0.86 12.71 -12.65
N ASP A 71 0.89 11.54 -13.31
CA ASP A 71 0.49 10.27 -12.71
C ASP A 71 1.36 9.93 -11.49
N TYR A 72 2.68 10.09 -11.60
CA TYR A 72 3.62 9.92 -10.50
C TYR A 72 3.30 10.85 -9.32
N GLY A 73 3.09 12.14 -9.60
CA GLY A 73 2.80 13.14 -8.58
C GLY A 73 1.49 12.90 -7.81
N VAL A 74 0.49 12.28 -8.46
CA VAL A 74 -0.75 11.85 -7.77
C VAL A 74 -0.43 10.75 -6.76
N LEU A 75 0.28 9.71 -7.19
CA LEU A 75 0.63 8.57 -6.32
C LEU A 75 1.58 8.97 -5.18
N LEU A 76 2.54 9.85 -5.46
CA LEU A 76 3.45 10.37 -4.43
C LEU A 76 2.67 11.10 -3.31
N ARG A 77 1.72 11.98 -3.68
CA ARG A 77 0.88 12.67 -2.68
C ARG A 77 -0.01 11.71 -1.92
N GLN A 78 -0.64 10.75 -2.61
CA GLN A 78 -1.48 9.73 -1.98
C GLN A 78 -0.66 8.91 -0.96
N THR A 79 0.55 8.51 -1.34
CA THR A 79 1.47 7.78 -0.44
C THR A 79 1.80 8.61 0.80
N ALA A 80 2.16 9.87 0.64
CA ALA A 80 2.47 10.74 1.78
C ALA A 80 1.28 10.90 2.73
N TYR A 81 0.07 11.10 2.20
CA TYR A 81 -1.14 11.15 3.02
C TYR A 81 -1.41 9.83 3.74
N GLN A 82 -1.26 8.69 3.07
CA GLN A 82 -1.46 7.39 3.70
C GLN A 82 -0.44 7.11 4.81
N GLU A 83 0.82 7.49 4.64
CA GLU A 83 1.85 7.34 5.67
C GLU A 83 1.54 8.19 6.91
N MET A 84 1.19 9.45 6.71
CA MET A 84 0.75 10.33 7.80
C MET A 84 -0.48 9.76 8.51
N GLU A 85 -1.39 9.15 7.78
CA GLU A 85 -2.61 8.56 8.32
C GLU A 85 -2.34 7.30 9.14
N ILE A 86 -1.44 6.43 8.67
CA ILE A 86 -1.01 5.25 9.41
C ILE A 86 -0.34 5.65 10.73
N GLU A 87 0.50 6.67 10.71
CA GLU A 87 1.12 7.22 11.92
C GLU A 87 0.08 7.80 12.88
N HIS A 88 -0.87 8.57 12.36
CA HIS A 88 -1.98 9.14 13.12
C HIS A 88 -2.85 8.06 13.77
N LEU A 89 -3.29 7.06 13.01
CA LEU A 89 -4.08 5.93 13.53
C LEU A 89 -3.31 5.15 14.60
N THR A 90 -2.02 4.89 14.35
CA THR A 90 -1.15 4.24 15.33
C THR A 90 -1.17 5.02 16.64
N HIS A 91 -0.96 6.33 16.59
CA HIS A 91 -0.93 7.18 17.78
C HIS A 91 -2.26 7.19 18.52
N ILE A 92 -3.38 7.40 17.83
CA ILE A 92 -4.69 7.50 18.50
C ILE A 92 -5.13 6.20 19.16
N PHE A 93 -4.76 5.05 18.61
CA PHE A 93 -5.09 3.76 19.20
C PHE A 93 -4.14 3.37 20.34
N THR A 94 -2.82 3.47 20.11
CA THR A 94 -1.83 3.09 21.13
C THR A 94 -1.90 3.98 22.37
N SER A 95 -2.18 5.29 22.21
CA SER A 95 -2.36 6.21 23.33
C SER A 95 -3.60 5.89 24.21
N ARG A 96 -4.55 5.12 23.66
CA ARG A 96 -5.75 4.62 24.38
C ARG A 96 -5.58 3.19 24.89
N GLY A 97 -4.38 2.62 24.74
CA GLY A 97 -4.04 1.29 25.23
C GLY A 97 -4.47 0.13 24.33
N PHE A 98 -4.82 0.40 23.08
CA PHE A 98 -5.03 -0.68 22.10
C PHE A 98 -3.70 -1.18 21.54
N ASP A 99 -3.63 -2.48 21.33
CA ASP A 99 -2.61 -3.09 20.49
C ASP A 99 -3.08 -3.02 19.02
N VAL A 100 -2.19 -2.61 18.12
CA VAL A 100 -2.52 -2.41 16.70
C VAL A 100 -1.44 -2.94 15.78
N CYS A 101 -1.84 -3.29 14.55
CA CYS A 101 -0.93 -3.72 13.50
C CYS A 101 -1.43 -3.17 12.14
N PRO A 102 -0.73 -2.23 11.50
CA PRO A 102 -0.96 -1.93 10.10
C PRO A 102 -0.73 -3.21 9.28
N LEU A 103 -1.60 -3.49 8.31
CA LEU A 103 -1.56 -4.74 7.56
C LEU A 103 -1.10 -4.52 6.10
N LYS A 104 -0.87 -5.62 5.39
CA LYS A 104 -0.70 -5.68 3.93
C LYS A 104 0.22 -4.58 3.36
N GLY A 105 -0.32 -3.77 2.45
CA GLY A 105 0.37 -2.72 1.72
C GLY A 105 1.13 -1.73 2.60
N SER A 106 0.62 -1.41 3.79
CA SER A 106 1.26 -0.51 4.76
C SER A 106 2.63 -1.01 5.21
N GLN A 107 2.78 -2.32 5.39
CA GLN A 107 4.07 -2.91 5.78
C GLN A 107 4.93 -3.26 4.57
N ILE A 108 4.34 -3.80 3.48
CA ILE A 108 5.07 -4.20 2.27
C ILE A 108 5.78 -3.01 1.64
N ARG A 109 5.20 -1.82 1.72
CA ARG A 109 5.79 -0.58 1.22
C ARG A 109 7.22 -0.35 1.73
N SER A 110 7.52 -0.71 2.97
CA SER A 110 8.86 -0.58 3.56
C SER A 110 9.94 -1.46 2.91
N TYR A 111 9.58 -2.42 2.09
CA TYR A 111 10.51 -3.26 1.33
C TYR A 111 10.83 -2.72 -0.06
N TYR A 112 10.14 -1.66 -0.51
CA TYR A 112 10.47 -0.97 -1.75
C TYR A 112 11.56 0.09 -1.50
N PRO A 113 12.39 0.40 -2.51
CA PRO A 113 13.38 1.47 -2.40
C PRO A 113 12.78 2.82 -2.00
N GLU A 114 11.59 3.12 -2.55
CA GLU A 114 10.83 4.32 -2.23
C GLU A 114 9.38 3.91 -1.91
N PRO A 115 8.76 4.49 -0.87
CA PRO A 115 7.42 4.10 -0.41
C PRO A 115 6.34 4.22 -1.48
N ASP A 116 6.42 5.22 -2.34
CA ASP A 116 5.45 5.45 -3.41
C ASP A 116 5.56 4.45 -4.57
N MET A 117 6.60 3.62 -4.62
CA MET A 117 6.68 2.50 -5.56
C MET A 117 5.60 1.44 -5.31
N ARG A 118 5.04 1.39 -4.10
CA ARG A 118 3.90 0.50 -3.76
C ARG A 118 2.63 1.32 -3.59
N ALA A 119 1.87 1.47 -4.67
CA ALA A 119 0.53 2.07 -4.60
C ALA A 119 -0.40 1.23 -3.70
N MET A 120 -1.24 1.90 -2.92
CA MET A 120 -2.27 1.29 -2.09
C MET A 120 -3.61 1.98 -2.37
N GLY A 121 -4.70 1.19 -2.38
CA GLY A 121 -6.06 1.74 -2.46
C GLY A 121 -6.59 2.18 -1.10
N ASP A 122 -6.38 1.33 -0.11
CA ASP A 122 -6.88 1.44 1.25
C ASP A 122 -5.76 1.27 2.28
N ILE A 123 -6.07 1.59 3.52
CA ILE A 123 -5.21 1.37 4.69
C ILE A 123 -5.87 0.28 5.53
N ASP A 124 -5.32 -0.92 5.47
CA ASP A 124 -5.74 -2.01 6.35
C ASP A 124 -5.10 -1.86 7.73
N PHE A 125 -5.90 -1.85 8.79
CA PHE A 125 -5.43 -1.61 10.14
C PHE A 125 -6.08 -2.58 11.13
N LEU A 126 -5.30 -3.49 11.70
CA LEU A 126 -5.80 -4.44 12.70
C LEU A 126 -5.77 -3.82 14.09
N VAL A 127 -6.88 -3.91 14.80
CA VAL A 127 -7.02 -3.45 16.19
C VAL A 127 -7.40 -4.63 17.07
N LYS A 128 -6.59 -4.90 18.10
CA LYS A 128 -6.86 -5.97 19.05
C LYS A 128 -8.04 -5.64 19.94
N THR A 129 -9.02 -6.52 19.95
CA THR A 129 -10.18 -6.45 20.84
C THR A 129 -10.38 -7.80 21.52
N ASP A 130 -11.24 -7.86 22.53
CA ASP A 130 -11.70 -9.10 23.15
C ASP A 130 -12.81 -9.81 22.36
N GLY A 131 -13.11 -9.33 21.15
CA GLY A 131 -14.20 -9.81 20.31
C GLY A 131 -15.58 -9.29 20.72
N SER A 132 -15.71 -8.56 21.82
CA SER A 132 -16.98 -8.05 22.27
C SER A 132 -17.48 -6.88 21.40
N LYS A 133 -18.80 -6.79 21.25
CA LYS A 133 -19.43 -5.64 20.60
C LYS A 133 -19.07 -4.32 21.29
N ILE A 134 -18.90 -4.34 22.62
CA ILE A 134 -18.56 -3.14 23.40
C ILE A 134 -17.22 -2.56 22.97
N GLN A 135 -16.18 -3.39 22.84
CA GLN A 135 -14.86 -2.89 22.41
C GLN A 135 -14.87 -2.41 20.97
N ARG A 136 -15.60 -3.07 20.07
CA ARG A 136 -15.76 -2.61 18.68
C ARG A 136 -16.50 -1.28 18.61
N ASP A 137 -17.54 -1.10 19.42
CA ASP A 137 -18.22 0.20 19.53
C ASP A 137 -17.28 1.30 20.06
N VAL A 138 -16.35 0.97 20.98
CA VAL A 138 -15.31 1.91 21.42
C VAL A 138 -14.37 2.28 20.27
N VAL A 139 -13.88 1.33 19.50
CA VAL A 139 -13.04 1.56 18.30
C VAL A 139 -13.77 2.48 17.32
N LYS A 140 -15.04 2.21 17.03
CA LYS A 140 -15.88 3.05 16.18
C LYS A 140 -15.98 4.48 16.72
N GLN A 141 -16.23 4.66 18.02
CA GLN A 141 -16.28 6.00 18.62
C GLN A 141 -14.93 6.72 18.53
N VAL A 142 -13.81 6.00 18.67
CA VAL A 142 -12.47 6.55 18.46
C VAL A 142 -12.31 7.06 17.03
N MET A 143 -12.72 6.28 16.02
CA MET A 143 -12.65 6.71 14.62
C MET A 143 -13.51 7.96 14.37
N LEU A 144 -14.78 7.94 14.78
CA LEU A 144 -15.69 9.08 14.59
C LEU A 144 -15.19 10.35 15.29
N ALA A 145 -14.66 10.24 16.51
CA ALA A 145 -14.12 11.38 17.26
C ALA A 145 -12.83 11.97 16.63
N ASN A 146 -12.18 11.26 15.69
CA ASN A 146 -10.96 11.71 15.03
C ASN A 146 -11.17 12.05 13.53
N GLY A 147 -12.41 12.38 13.14
CA GLY A 147 -12.72 12.91 11.81
C GLY A 147 -12.90 11.84 10.73
N TYR A 148 -13.31 10.64 11.12
CA TYR A 148 -13.71 9.60 10.17
C TYR A 148 -15.22 9.44 10.14
N VAL A 149 -15.75 9.07 9.00
CA VAL A 149 -17.15 8.72 8.80
C VAL A 149 -17.22 7.23 8.44
N ALA A 150 -18.07 6.48 9.12
CA ALA A 150 -18.31 5.09 8.80
C ALA A 150 -18.97 4.99 7.43
N ASP A 151 -18.39 4.15 6.55
CA ASP A 151 -18.87 3.91 5.19
C ASP A 151 -19.55 2.56 5.09
N VAL A 152 -18.82 1.49 5.44
CA VAL A 152 -19.32 0.12 5.49
C VAL A 152 -19.04 -0.42 6.89
N LEU A 153 -20.06 -0.96 7.54
CA LEU A 153 -19.92 -1.69 8.79
C LEU A 153 -20.33 -3.13 8.49
N ASP A 154 -19.35 -4.03 8.47
CA ASP A 154 -19.62 -5.45 8.36
C ASP A 154 -20.09 -6.01 9.70
N ASP A 155 -20.69 -7.20 9.70
CA ASP A 155 -21.28 -7.88 10.85
C ASP A 155 -20.26 -8.33 11.92
N GLY A 156 -19.14 -7.63 11.99
CA GLY A 156 -18.22 -7.63 13.11
C GLY A 156 -16.77 -8.00 12.85
N GLN A 157 -16.31 -7.98 11.61
CA GLN A 157 -14.93 -8.34 11.29
C GLN A 157 -14.11 -7.20 10.70
N VAL A 158 -14.72 -6.41 9.82
CA VAL A 158 -14.10 -5.27 9.18
C VAL A 158 -15.07 -4.11 9.16
N ASP A 159 -14.60 -2.95 9.59
CA ASP A 159 -15.32 -1.69 9.49
C ASP A 159 -14.58 -0.77 8.52
N GLY A 160 -15.27 -0.28 7.49
CA GLY A 160 -14.74 0.70 6.53
C GLY A 160 -15.02 2.14 6.95
N TYR A 161 -14.01 2.99 6.83
CA TYR A 161 -14.09 4.41 7.19
C TYR A 161 -13.49 5.29 6.11
N LYS A 162 -14.07 6.47 5.92
CA LYS A 162 -13.53 7.56 5.08
C LYS A 162 -13.10 8.73 5.95
N ARG A 163 -12.01 9.40 5.59
CA ARG A 163 -11.69 10.68 6.17
C ARG A 163 -12.73 11.73 5.74
N GLU A 164 -13.21 12.53 6.68
CA GLU A 164 -14.19 13.59 6.41
C GLU A 164 -13.56 14.72 5.55
N ASP A 165 -12.30 15.07 5.83
CA ASP A 165 -11.54 16.13 5.18
C ASP A 165 -10.74 15.67 3.96
N ASN A 166 -10.57 14.36 3.75
CA ASN A 166 -9.84 13.79 2.62
C ASN A 166 -10.47 12.46 2.14
N LYS A 167 -11.32 12.54 1.12
CA LYS A 167 -12.05 11.38 0.59
C LYS A 167 -11.19 10.34 -0.12
N ASP A 168 -9.93 10.67 -0.41
CA ASP A 168 -8.98 9.74 -1.02
C ASP A 168 -8.35 8.79 0.03
N ILE A 169 -8.61 9.04 1.32
CA ILE A 169 -8.21 8.17 2.42
C ILE A 169 -9.37 7.26 2.80
N TYR A 170 -9.16 5.97 2.57
CA TYR A 170 -10.04 4.89 3.00
C TYR A 170 -9.29 3.97 3.96
N VAL A 171 -9.93 3.68 5.09
CA VAL A 171 -9.35 2.83 6.15
C VAL A 171 -10.26 1.65 6.41
N GLU A 172 -9.72 0.46 6.36
CA GLU A 172 -10.38 -0.76 6.82
C GLU A 172 -9.82 -1.16 8.18
N VAL A 173 -10.67 -1.09 9.19
CA VAL A 173 -10.33 -1.55 10.55
C VAL A 173 -10.75 -3.00 10.68
N HIS A 174 -9.77 -3.87 10.77
CA HIS A 174 -9.93 -5.30 10.98
C HIS A 174 -9.91 -5.62 12.47
N PHE A 175 -10.76 -6.53 12.91
CA PHE A 175 -10.78 -7.08 14.27
C PHE A 175 -10.24 -8.49 14.34
N GLU A 176 -10.15 -9.14 13.18
CA GLU A 176 -9.58 -10.47 12.99
C GLU A 176 -8.72 -10.48 11.72
N PHE A 177 -7.70 -11.34 11.67
CA PHE A 177 -6.82 -11.45 10.50
C PHE A 177 -7.53 -12.00 9.27
N MET A 178 -8.45 -12.94 9.46
CA MET A 178 -9.13 -13.65 8.38
C MET A 178 -10.56 -13.97 8.74
N HIS A 179 -11.41 -13.92 7.72
CA HIS A 179 -12.80 -14.34 7.88
C HIS A 179 -12.89 -15.86 8.03
N PRO A 180 -13.58 -16.40 9.06
CA PRO A 180 -13.74 -17.85 9.26
C PRO A 180 -14.36 -18.61 8.08
N LYS A 181 -15.02 -17.90 7.15
CA LYS A 181 -15.63 -18.48 5.94
C LYS A 181 -14.65 -18.68 4.77
N HIS A 182 -13.40 -18.23 4.87
CA HIS A 182 -12.37 -18.50 3.87
C HIS A 182 -11.78 -19.89 4.08
N VAL A 183 -12.49 -20.91 3.63
CA VAL A 183 -12.26 -22.36 3.83
C VAL A 183 -10.89 -22.87 3.34
N HIS A 184 -10.15 -22.08 2.55
CA HIS A 184 -8.85 -22.49 2.00
C HIS A 184 -7.64 -22.12 2.87
N TYR A 185 -7.86 -21.55 4.04
CA TYR A 185 -6.81 -21.06 4.95
C TYR A 185 -6.88 -21.67 6.34
N GLU A 186 -7.57 -22.80 6.50
CA GLU A 186 -7.73 -23.49 7.81
C GLU A 186 -6.38 -23.86 8.45
N ASP A 187 -5.33 -24.03 7.65
CA ASP A 187 -3.99 -24.38 8.12
C ASP A 187 -3.10 -23.14 8.40
N PHE A 188 -3.58 -21.93 8.08
CA PHE A 188 -2.80 -20.69 8.21
C PHE A 188 -3.49 -19.72 9.17
N ILE A 189 -3.27 -19.92 10.46
CA ILE A 189 -3.80 -19.03 11.49
C ILE A 189 -2.71 -18.05 11.89
N VAL A 190 -2.77 -16.82 11.35
CA VAL A 190 -2.05 -15.70 11.97
C VAL A 190 -2.90 -15.21 13.12
N ASP A 191 -2.37 -15.28 14.32
CA ASP A 191 -2.97 -14.72 15.51
C ASP A 191 -2.07 -13.60 16.09
N TRP A 192 -2.53 -12.92 17.12
CA TRP A 192 -1.76 -11.88 17.77
C TRP A 192 -0.43 -12.37 18.36
N ASN A 193 -0.28 -13.66 18.67
CA ASN A 193 0.97 -14.22 19.21
C ASN A 193 2.03 -14.40 18.12
N ALA A 194 1.63 -14.46 16.84
CA ALA A 194 2.55 -14.51 15.71
C ALA A 194 3.11 -13.13 15.33
N LEU A 195 2.48 -12.03 15.80
CA LEU A 195 2.95 -10.68 15.51
C LEU A 195 4.20 -10.31 16.28
N LEU A 196 5.07 -9.56 15.64
CA LEU A 196 6.30 -9.06 16.21
C LEU A 196 6.06 -7.68 16.84
N PRO A 197 6.41 -7.46 18.13
CA PRO A 197 6.35 -6.14 18.73
C PRO A 197 7.37 -5.21 18.05
N THR A 198 7.06 -3.92 18.02
CA THR A 198 7.99 -2.85 17.61
C THR A 198 8.53 -2.11 18.85
N ASP A 199 9.40 -1.12 18.64
CA ASP A 199 9.88 -0.23 19.70
C ASP A 199 8.76 0.68 20.27
N THR A 200 7.68 0.85 19.52
CA THR A 200 6.50 1.60 19.98
C THR A 200 5.56 0.65 20.72
N LYS A 201 5.31 0.93 21.99
CA LYS A 201 4.39 0.12 22.82
C LYS A 201 3.00 0.08 22.19
N GLY A 202 2.47 -1.13 22.03
CA GLY A 202 1.16 -1.37 21.43
C GLY A 202 1.15 -1.41 19.89
N LEU A 203 2.28 -1.14 19.23
CA LEU A 203 2.42 -1.29 17.79
C LEU A 203 3.12 -2.61 17.45
N TYR A 204 2.48 -3.38 16.59
CA TYR A 204 2.97 -4.67 16.10
C TYR A 204 3.17 -4.66 14.59
N LYS A 205 3.92 -5.62 14.09
CA LYS A 205 4.13 -5.88 12.67
C LYS A 205 4.06 -7.37 12.36
N MET A 206 3.71 -7.70 11.14
CA MET A 206 3.75 -9.08 10.64
C MET A 206 5.19 -9.49 10.35
N SER A 207 5.49 -10.78 10.46
CA SER A 207 6.72 -11.32 9.90
C SER A 207 6.70 -11.25 8.37
N ILE A 208 7.86 -11.34 7.72
CA ILE A 208 7.94 -11.34 6.24
C ILE A 208 7.21 -12.56 5.64
N PHE A 209 7.18 -13.69 6.35
CA PHE A 209 6.44 -14.88 5.93
C PHE A 209 4.93 -14.64 5.97
N ASP A 210 4.43 -14.07 7.07
CA ASP A 210 3.01 -13.75 7.21
C ASP A 210 2.57 -12.73 6.16
N LEU A 211 3.39 -11.70 5.90
CA LEU A 211 3.13 -10.72 4.83
C LEU A 211 3.04 -11.37 3.45
N TYR A 212 3.88 -12.37 3.16
CA TYR A 212 3.86 -13.08 1.88
C TYR A 212 2.58 -13.88 1.69
N TYR A 213 2.09 -14.53 2.76
CA TYR A 213 0.87 -15.34 2.69
C TYR A 213 -0.42 -14.54 2.78
N PHE A 214 -0.37 -13.33 3.35
CA PHE A 214 -1.55 -12.49 3.60
C PHE A 214 -1.88 -11.55 2.41
N ASN A 215 -1.01 -11.46 1.40
CA ASN A 215 -1.20 -10.67 0.18
C ASN A 215 -1.51 -11.53 -1.01
#